data_aa21e623af5b206f05553417ef170f31
#
_entry.id   aa21e623af5b206f05553417ef170f31
#
_cell.length_a   1.000
_cell.length_b   1.000
_cell.length_c   1.000
_cell.angle_alpha   90.00
_cell.angle_beta   90.00
_cell.angle_gamma   90.00
#
_symmetry.space_group_name_H-M   'P 1'
#
loop_
_entity.id
_entity.type
_entity.pdbx_description
1 polymer ?
#
loop_
_entity_poly.entity_id
_entity_poly.type
_entity_poly.pdbx_seq_one_letter_code
_entity_poly.pdbx_strand_id
1 'polypeptide(L)'
;IEVTPQNTIIYLTIENKITGGYFCTDKRTYLIYPDGTRLRMTRASGIPYCPELHKFYSVGEKLHFELIFPPLAPGTKWIDMVEQCGGNCYWVYGIMLDEELNRKLDEIFRITSAGKPEENIIVFRRFLEEIDSLNYGIEGMLYFNIINAFIEAGDSIGAGVWYKRLGESDAPRKEQYLRLLNERGIKF
;
A
#
# COMPACT_ATOMS: atom_id res chain seq x y z
N ILE A 1 12.14 2.97 5.65
CA ILE A 1 11.65 3.39 6.98
C ILE A 1 12.73 3.10 8.02
N GLU A 2 12.84 3.96 8.99
CA GLU A 2 13.73 3.80 10.15
C GLU A 2 12.89 3.96 11.43
N VAL A 3 12.96 2.99 12.32
CA VAL A 3 12.25 3.00 13.60
C VAL A 3 13.27 3.04 14.73
N THR A 4 13.21 4.10 15.55
CA THR A 4 14.07 4.29 16.71
C THR A 4 13.22 4.44 17.97
N PRO A 5 13.82 4.36 19.18
CA PRO A 5 13.11 4.63 20.42
C PRO A 5 12.57 6.08 20.54
N GLN A 6 13.10 7.01 19.75
CA GLN A 6 12.75 8.44 19.80
C GLN A 6 11.73 8.84 18.72
N ASN A 7 11.79 8.19 17.54
CA ASN A 7 10.98 8.56 16.40
C ASN A 7 10.89 7.44 15.36
N THR A 8 9.98 7.63 14.40
CA THR A 8 9.89 6.86 13.17
C THR A 8 10.09 7.80 12.00
N ILE A 9 11.00 7.46 11.08
CA ILE A 9 11.30 8.27 9.90
C ILE A 9 10.89 7.49 8.66
N ILE A 10 10.04 8.09 7.83
CA ILE A 10 9.67 7.56 6.50
C ILE A 10 10.44 8.34 5.45
N TYR A 11 11.31 7.67 4.71
CA TYR A 11 12.03 8.22 3.57
C TYR A 11 11.20 8.01 2.30
N LEU A 12 10.97 9.08 1.57
CA LEU A 12 10.14 9.07 0.37
C LEU A 12 10.86 9.68 -0.82
N THR A 13 10.56 9.16 -2.00
CA THR A 13 10.98 9.73 -3.27
C THR A 13 9.77 9.85 -4.18
N ILE A 14 9.50 11.06 -4.64
CA ILE A 14 8.49 11.32 -5.66
C ILE A 14 9.19 11.68 -6.97
N GLU A 15 8.77 11.05 -8.05
CA GLU A 15 9.20 11.38 -9.40
C GLU A 15 8.09 12.13 -10.13
N ASN A 16 8.42 13.31 -10.64
CA ASN A 16 7.49 14.11 -11.42
C ASN A 16 7.19 13.48 -12.79
N LYS A 17 5.93 13.18 -13.08
CA LYS A 17 5.48 12.55 -14.31
C LYS A 17 4.80 13.52 -15.30
N ILE A 18 4.63 14.78 -14.93
CA ILE A 18 3.87 15.76 -15.71
C ILE A 18 4.61 17.09 -15.86
N THR A 19 4.33 17.83 -16.91
CA THR A 19 4.84 19.19 -17.06
C THR A 19 4.19 20.12 -16.04
N GLY A 20 5.00 20.94 -15.36
CA GLY A 20 4.50 21.90 -14.36
C GLY A 20 4.01 21.23 -13.06
N GLY A 21 4.48 20.02 -12.78
CA GLY A 21 4.18 19.31 -11.54
C GLY A 21 4.62 20.08 -10.29
N TYR A 22 3.88 19.91 -9.22
CA TYR A 22 4.23 20.47 -7.92
C TYR A 22 3.82 19.51 -6.80
N PHE A 23 4.46 19.65 -5.64
CA PHE A 23 4.18 18.83 -4.49
C PHE A 23 4.39 19.58 -3.17
N CYS A 24 3.64 19.21 -2.15
CA CYS A 24 3.80 19.63 -0.77
C CYS A 24 3.26 18.55 0.17
N THR A 25 3.51 18.65 1.46
CA THR A 25 2.89 17.74 2.44
C THR A 25 2.04 18.53 3.45
N ASP A 26 0.90 17.98 3.84
CA ASP A 26 0.05 18.57 4.90
C ASP A 26 0.57 18.15 6.28
N LYS A 27 0.54 19.08 7.23
CA LYS A 27 0.86 18.81 8.65
C LYS A 27 -0.06 17.76 9.30
N ARG A 28 -1.19 17.45 8.65
CA ARG A 28 -2.15 16.42 9.05
C ARG A 28 -1.86 15.11 8.32
N THR A 29 -0.59 14.70 8.29
CA THR A 29 -0.17 13.38 7.84
C THR A 29 -0.03 12.47 9.05
N TYR A 30 -0.55 11.26 8.95
CA TYR A 30 -0.65 10.30 10.05
C TYR A 30 -0.10 8.94 9.65
N LEU A 31 0.58 8.26 10.59
CA LEU A 31 0.69 6.82 10.58
C LEU A 31 -0.52 6.24 11.30
N ILE A 32 -1.11 5.21 10.73
CA ILE A 32 -2.33 4.57 11.24
C ILE A 32 -2.02 3.10 11.51
N TYR A 33 -2.24 2.68 12.75
CA TYR A 33 -2.10 1.30 13.18
C TYR A 33 -3.27 0.42 12.69
N PRO A 34 -3.13 -0.92 12.73
CA PRO A 34 -4.22 -1.84 12.39
C PRO A 34 -5.51 -1.62 13.17
N ASP A 35 -5.42 -1.17 14.43
CA ASP A 35 -6.56 -0.86 15.31
C ASP A 35 -7.18 0.52 15.06
N GLY A 36 -6.64 1.29 14.07
CA GLY A 36 -7.10 2.64 13.75
C GLY A 36 -6.45 3.76 14.59
N THR A 37 -5.62 3.43 15.58
CA THR A 37 -4.84 4.42 16.33
C THR A 37 -3.93 5.21 15.39
N ARG A 38 -3.82 6.53 15.63
CA ARG A 38 -3.12 7.46 14.73
C ARG A 38 -1.95 8.14 15.43
N LEU A 39 -0.80 8.12 14.77
CA LEU A 39 0.35 8.95 15.13
C LEU A 39 0.46 10.10 14.13
N ARG A 40 0.34 11.33 14.62
CA ARG A 40 0.48 12.52 13.78
C ARG A 40 1.95 12.78 13.47
N MET A 41 2.24 13.18 12.23
CA MET A 41 3.55 13.68 11.82
C MET A 41 4.00 14.85 12.70
N THR A 42 5.22 14.80 13.19
CA THR A 42 5.82 15.87 13.99
C THR A 42 6.57 16.88 13.13
N ARG A 43 7.23 16.40 12.09
CA ARG A 43 8.03 17.24 11.19
C ARG A 43 8.18 16.59 9.82
N ALA A 44 8.36 17.42 8.78
CA ALA A 44 8.86 17.03 7.47
C ALA A 44 10.20 17.73 7.18
N SER A 45 11.05 17.10 6.37
CA SER A 45 12.35 17.62 5.91
C SER A 45 12.48 17.37 4.41
N GLY A 46 13.05 18.31 3.66
CA GLY A 46 13.23 18.20 2.22
C GLY A 46 11.97 18.49 1.37
N ILE A 47 10.85 18.87 2.01
CA ILE A 47 9.59 19.19 1.34
C ILE A 47 8.89 20.35 2.06
N PRO A 48 8.26 21.31 1.35
CA PRO A 48 7.47 22.37 1.99
C PRO A 48 6.13 21.83 2.52
N TYR A 49 5.60 22.52 3.54
CA TYR A 49 4.24 22.31 3.99
C TYR A 49 3.24 23.05 3.11
N CYS A 50 2.12 22.42 2.78
CA CYS A 50 1.02 23.10 2.10
C CYS A 50 0.54 24.31 2.91
N PRO A 51 0.25 25.47 2.29
CA PRO A 51 0.09 25.67 0.82
C PRO A 51 1.38 26.02 0.05
N GLU A 52 2.55 26.06 0.69
CA GLU A 52 3.81 26.25 -0.01
C GLU A 52 4.09 25.02 -0.88
N LEU A 53 4.60 25.25 -2.12
CA LEU A 53 4.77 24.21 -3.11
C LEU A 53 6.23 24.07 -3.55
N HIS A 54 6.73 22.84 -3.55
CA HIS A 54 7.88 22.49 -4.36
C HIS A 54 7.41 22.37 -5.82
N LYS A 55 8.01 23.14 -6.73
CA LYS A 55 7.72 23.10 -8.17
C LYS A 55 8.82 22.32 -8.88
N PHE A 56 8.44 21.32 -9.64
CA PHE A 56 9.36 20.57 -10.46
C PHE A 56 9.71 21.33 -11.74
N TYR A 57 10.98 21.30 -12.12
CA TYR A 57 11.48 21.96 -13.35
C TYR A 57 11.26 21.10 -14.59
N SER A 58 11.25 19.79 -14.46
CA SER A 58 11.14 18.85 -15.58
C SER A 58 10.39 17.57 -15.22
N VAL A 59 9.90 16.87 -16.24
CA VAL A 59 9.44 15.50 -16.14
C VAL A 59 10.65 14.60 -15.85
N GLY A 60 10.49 13.64 -14.94
CA GLY A 60 11.55 12.75 -14.48
C GLY A 60 12.35 13.27 -13.28
N GLU A 61 12.19 14.55 -12.89
CA GLU A 61 12.82 15.10 -11.70
C GLU A 61 12.31 14.38 -10.45
N LYS A 62 13.23 14.11 -9.51
CA LYS A 62 12.95 13.42 -8.26
C LYS A 62 13.09 14.33 -7.06
N LEU A 63 12.12 14.30 -6.17
CA LEU A 63 12.15 14.94 -4.86
C LEU A 63 12.33 13.88 -3.79
N HIS A 64 13.40 13.98 -3.01
CA HIS A 64 13.66 13.14 -1.84
C HIS A 64 13.30 13.93 -0.59
N PHE A 65 12.54 13.32 0.32
CA PHE A 65 12.12 13.96 1.55
C PHE A 65 11.86 12.94 2.66
N GLU A 66 11.75 13.44 3.89
CA GLU A 66 11.55 12.66 5.09
C GLU A 66 10.31 13.16 5.84
N LEU A 67 9.52 12.22 6.34
CA LEU A 67 8.42 12.49 7.27
C LEU A 67 8.74 11.85 8.62
N ILE A 68 8.69 12.63 9.68
CA ILE A 68 9.10 12.23 11.02
C ILE A 68 7.86 12.17 11.91
N PHE A 69 7.71 11.03 12.59
CA PHE A 69 6.60 10.71 13.48
C PHE A 69 7.10 10.33 14.88
N PRO A 70 6.22 10.30 15.89
CA PRO A 70 6.54 9.66 17.16
C PRO A 70 6.98 8.20 16.97
N PRO A 71 7.66 7.59 17.94
CA PRO A 71 8.10 6.21 17.83
C PRO A 71 6.91 5.26 17.71
N LEU A 72 7.03 4.24 16.87
CA LEU A 72 6.06 3.16 16.78
C LEU A 72 6.09 2.29 18.03
N ALA A 73 4.92 1.74 18.38
CA ALA A 73 4.82 0.76 19.45
C ALA A 73 5.65 -0.50 19.11
N PRO A 74 6.36 -1.09 20.08
CA PRO A 74 7.09 -2.34 19.89
C PRO A 74 6.16 -3.44 19.35
N GLY A 75 6.66 -4.23 18.38
CA GLY A 75 5.90 -5.33 17.79
C GLY A 75 4.88 -4.92 16.72
N THR A 76 4.85 -3.64 16.32
CA THR A 76 4.05 -3.18 15.18
C THR A 76 4.50 -3.91 13.92
N LYS A 77 3.59 -4.64 13.25
CA LYS A 77 3.88 -5.42 12.04
C LYS A 77 3.74 -4.61 10.76
N TRP A 78 2.74 -3.74 10.72
CA TRP A 78 2.47 -2.87 9.58
C TRP A 78 1.72 -1.61 9.99
N ILE A 79 1.77 -0.61 9.15
CA ILE A 79 1.08 0.68 9.31
C ILE A 79 0.58 1.16 7.96
N ASP A 80 -0.39 2.05 7.99
CA ASP A 80 -0.76 2.89 6.84
C ASP A 80 -0.22 4.29 7.05
N MET A 81 0.12 4.99 5.97
CA MET A 81 0.41 6.42 5.99
C MET A 81 -0.65 7.16 5.18
N VAL A 82 -1.31 8.12 5.81
CA VAL A 82 -2.43 8.85 5.20
C VAL A 82 -2.29 10.34 5.47
N GLU A 83 -2.32 11.12 4.40
CA GLU A 83 -2.42 12.56 4.46
C GLU A 83 -3.89 12.99 4.48
N GLN A 84 -4.25 13.89 5.41
CA GLN A 84 -5.56 14.56 5.44
C GLN A 84 -5.42 16.00 4.94
N CYS A 85 -5.72 16.22 3.69
CA CYS A 85 -5.62 17.51 3.04
C CYS A 85 -6.99 17.97 2.50
N GLY A 86 -7.06 19.22 2.01
CA GLY A 86 -8.28 19.77 1.40
C GLY A 86 -8.40 19.54 -0.11
N GLY A 87 -7.55 18.73 -0.71
CA GLY A 87 -7.49 18.49 -2.16
C GLY A 87 -6.88 17.14 -2.49
N ASN A 88 -5.86 17.11 -3.34
CA ASN A 88 -5.17 15.88 -3.75
C ASN A 88 -4.25 15.41 -2.62
N CYS A 89 -4.73 14.48 -1.82
CA CYS A 89 -3.99 13.86 -0.74
C CYS A 89 -3.30 12.58 -1.24
N TYR A 90 -2.18 12.22 -0.62
CA TYR A 90 -1.56 10.94 -0.87
C TYR A 90 -1.73 9.99 0.31
N TRP A 91 -1.67 8.71 0.02
CA TRP A 91 -1.68 7.63 1.01
C TRP A 91 -0.82 6.47 0.54
N VAL A 92 -0.24 5.79 1.51
CA VAL A 92 0.50 4.54 1.31
C VAL A 92 -0.05 3.53 2.30
N TYR A 93 -0.67 2.49 1.80
CA TYR A 93 -1.25 1.43 2.61
C TYR A 93 -0.33 0.23 2.73
N GLY A 94 -0.39 -0.45 3.90
CA GLY A 94 0.31 -1.70 4.13
C GLY A 94 1.84 -1.55 4.11
N ILE A 95 2.36 -0.52 4.78
CA ILE A 95 3.81 -0.39 4.99
C ILE A 95 4.23 -1.47 5.98
N MET A 96 4.85 -2.51 5.47
CA MET A 96 5.30 -3.65 6.26
C MET A 96 6.61 -3.32 6.96
N LEU A 97 6.69 -3.73 8.25
CA LEU A 97 7.87 -3.52 9.08
C LEU A 97 8.70 -4.81 9.27
N ASP A 98 8.24 -5.90 8.66
CA ASP A 98 8.92 -7.20 8.64
C ASP A 98 9.76 -7.32 7.37
N GLU A 99 11.10 -7.28 7.52
CA GLU A 99 12.03 -7.33 6.40
C GLU A 99 12.02 -8.68 5.67
N GLU A 100 11.78 -9.78 6.38
CA GLU A 100 11.72 -11.11 5.78
C GLU A 100 10.47 -11.23 4.90
N LEU A 101 9.34 -10.74 5.40
CA LEU A 101 8.09 -10.70 4.65
C LEU A 101 8.20 -9.79 3.42
N ASN A 102 8.82 -8.60 3.56
CA ASN A 102 9.06 -7.69 2.43
C ASN A 102 9.88 -8.38 1.32
N ARG A 103 10.94 -9.08 1.69
CA ARG A 103 11.76 -9.83 0.73
C ARG A 103 10.98 -10.96 0.04
N LYS A 104 10.11 -11.68 0.77
CA LYS A 104 9.20 -12.68 0.18
C LYS A 104 8.21 -12.05 -0.79
N LEU A 105 7.63 -10.92 -0.43
CA LEU A 105 6.72 -10.17 -1.30
C LEU A 105 7.41 -9.72 -2.59
N ASP A 106 8.59 -9.12 -2.50
CA ASP A 106 9.37 -8.69 -3.67
C ASP A 106 9.64 -9.87 -4.62
N GLU A 107 9.99 -11.03 -4.08
CA GLU A 107 10.20 -12.24 -4.88
C GLU A 107 8.91 -12.72 -5.54
N ILE A 108 7.79 -12.77 -4.80
CA ILE A 108 6.49 -13.17 -5.32
C ILE A 108 6.06 -12.25 -6.46
N PHE A 109 6.15 -10.92 -6.29
CA PHE A 109 5.81 -9.98 -7.34
C PHE A 109 6.75 -10.06 -8.53
N ARG A 110 8.04 -10.34 -8.32
CA ARG A 110 8.99 -10.56 -9.41
C ARG A 110 8.62 -11.81 -10.24
N ILE A 111 8.27 -12.91 -9.59
CA ILE A 111 7.85 -14.15 -10.25
C ILE A 111 6.53 -13.93 -11.00
N THR A 112 5.53 -13.34 -10.35
CA THR A 112 4.20 -13.19 -10.92
C THR A 112 4.12 -12.13 -12.00
N SER A 113 5.03 -11.15 -12.04
CA SER A 113 5.10 -10.16 -13.13
C SER A 113 5.53 -10.77 -14.49
N ALA A 114 6.22 -11.89 -14.47
CA ALA A 114 6.67 -12.61 -15.67
C ALA A 114 5.95 -13.96 -15.86
N GLY A 115 5.15 -14.38 -14.88
CA GLY A 115 4.46 -15.67 -14.85
C GLY A 115 3.19 -15.70 -15.70
N LYS A 116 2.71 -16.90 -15.97
CA LYS A 116 1.39 -17.10 -16.56
C LYS A 116 0.30 -16.93 -15.51
N PRO A 117 -0.92 -16.50 -15.90
CA PRO A 117 -2.01 -16.30 -14.94
C PRO A 117 -2.30 -17.53 -14.07
N GLU A 118 -2.27 -18.74 -14.63
CA GLU A 118 -2.52 -19.99 -13.91
C GLU A 118 -1.45 -20.26 -12.84
N GLU A 119 -0.19 -19.94 -13.14
CA GLU A 119 0.93 -20.05 -12.20
C GLU A 119 0.82 -18.99 -11.10
N ASN A 120 0.43 -17.78 -11.47
CA ASN A 120 0.24 -16.66 -10.55
C ASN A 120 -0.86 -16.97 -9.50
N ILE A 121 -1.97 -17.61 -9.92
CA ILE A 121 -3.02 -18.07 -9.01
C ILE A 121 -2.42 -18.97 -7.93
N ILE A 122 -1.59 -19.94 -8.31
CA ILE A 122 -0.99 -20.90 -7.37
C ILE A 122 -0.07 -20.18 -6.38
N VAL A 123 0.77 -19.27 -6.88
CA VAL A 123 1.74 -18.52 -6.06
C VAL A 123 1.03 -17.63 -5.04
N PHE A 124 0.08 -16.80 -5.47
CA PHE A 124 -0.64 -15.91 -4.56
C PHE A 124 -1.51 -16.66 -3.54
N ARG A 125 -2.17 -17.75 -3.96
CA ARG A 125 -2.97 -18.57 -3.05
C ARG A 125 -2.11 -19.19 -1.95
N ARG A 126 -0.99 -19.80 -2.33
CA ARG A 126 -0.07 -20.41 -1.37
C ARG A 126 0.44 -19.40 -0.36
N PHE A 127 0.78 -18.22 -0.83
CA PHE A 127 1.25 -17.16 0.06
C PHE A 127 0.14 -16.62 0.98
N LEU A 128 -1.07 -16.44 0.47
CA LEU A 128 -2.21 -16.06 1.29
C LEU A 128 -2.48 -17.10 2.38
N GLU A 129 -2.45 -18.40 2.05
CA GLU A 129 -2.63 -19.47 3.04
C GLU A 129 -1.53 -19.48 4.13
N GLU A 130 -0.29 -19.09 3.76
CA GLU A 130 0.83 -18.99 4.72
C GLU A 130 0.63 -17.85 5.73
N ILE A 131 0.02 -16.73 5.33
CA ILE A 131 -0.09 -15.52 6.15
C ILE A 131 -1.48 -15.23 6.71
N ASP A 132 -2.51 -15.95 6.32
CA ASP A 132 -3.93 -15.66 6.60
C ASP A 132 -4.25 -15.48 8.10
N SER A 133 -3.52 -16.19 8.97
CA SER A 133 -3.69 -16.06 10.43
C SER A 133 -2.88 -14.94 11.08
N LEU A 134 -2.04 -14.23 10.33
CA LEU A 134 -1.02 -13.32 10.87
C LEU A 134 -1.44 -11.85 10.85
N ASN A 135 -2.47 -11.49 10.08
CA ASN A 135 -2.97 -10.13 9.90
C ASN A 135 -1.83 -9.13 9.60
N TYR A 136 -1.21 -9.30 8.44
CA TYR A 136 -0.14 -8.40 7.98
C TYR A 136 -0.65 -7.17 7.20
N GLY A 137 -1.97 -7.05 6.96
CA GLY A 137 -2.55 -5.92 6.25
C GLY A 137 -2.43 -5.99 4.72
N ILE A 138 -1.94 -7.10 4.17
CA ILE A 138 -1.77 -7.33 2.73
C ILE A 138 -2.73 -8.37 2.16
N GLU A 139 -3.50 -9.03 3.00
CA GLU A 139 -4.40 -10.12 2.62
C GLU A 139 -5.40 -9.66 1.55
N GLY A 140 -6.00 -8.49 1.71
CA GLY A 140 -6.91 -7.92 0.71
C GLY A 140 -6.26 -7.70 -0.67
N MET A 141 -4.99 -7.31 -0.69
CA MET A 141 -4.20 -7.18 -1.93
C MET A 141 -3.97 -8.55 -2.59
N LEU A 142 -3.68 -9.58 -1.81
CA LEU A 142 -3.49 -10.93 -2.35
C LEU A 142 -4.78 -11.49 -2.93
N TYR A 143 -5.93 -11.35 -2.25
CA TYR A 143 -7.24 -11.67 -2.83
C TYR A 143 -7.47 -10.97 -4.15
N PHE A 144 -7.19 -9.67 -4.20
CA PHE A 144 -7.33 -8.87 -5.42
C PHE A 144 -6.47 -9.41 -6.56
N ASN A 145 -5.21 -9.77 -6.33
CA ASN A 145 -4.33 -10.34 -7.34
C ASN A 145 -4.76 -11.74 -7.77
N ILE A 146 -5.25 -12.58 -6.84
CA ILE A 146 -5.81 -13.91 -7.18
C ILE A 146 -7.00 -13.75 -8.12
N ILE A 147 -7.95 -12.86 -7.81
CA ILE A 147 -9.14 -12.62 -8.63
C ILE A 147 -8.76 -12.14 -10.03
N ASN A 148 -7.83 -11.16 -10.13
CA ASN A 148 -7.35 -10.70 -11.43
C ASN A 148 -6.67 -11.82 -12.23
N ALA A 149 -5.84 -12.65 -11.60
CA ALA A 149 -5.19 -13.77 -12.27
C ALA A 149 -6.20 -14.82 -12.81
N PHE A 150 -7.30 -15.09 -12.07
CA PHE A 150 -8.39 -15.92 -12.59
C PHE A 150 -9.08 -15.30 -13.80
N ILE A 151 -9.32 -13.98 -13.78
CA ILE A 151 -9.91 -13.26 -14.94
C ILE A 151 -8.95 -13.33 -16.15
N GLU A 152 -7.66 -13.09 -15.95
CA GLU A 152 -6.64 -13.18 -17.01
C GLU A 152 -6.50 -14.59 -17.57
N ALA A 153 -6.70 -15.64 -16.75
CA ALA A 153 -6.74 -17.03 -17.16
C ALA A 153 -8.05 -17.41 -17.88
N GLY A 154 -9.06 -16.51 -17.93
CA GLY A 154 -10.38 -16.79 -18.50
C GLY A 154 -11.30 -17.64 -17.62
N ASP A 155 -10.92 -17.87 -16.35
CA ASP A 155 -11.72 -18.64 -15.37
C ASP A 155 -12.62 -17.71 -14.53
N SER A 156 -13.75 -17.32 -15.09
CA SER A 156 -14.74 -16.48 -14.40
C SER A 156 -15.37 -17.17 -13.19
N ILE A 157 -15.45 -18.51 -13.20
CA ILE A 157 -16.02 -19.28 -12.07
C ILE A 157 -15.06 -19.19 -10.88
N GLY A 158 -13.78 -19.44 -11.10
CA GLY A 158 -12.74 -19.29 -10.09
C GLY A 158 -12.68 -17.87 -9.53
N ALA A 159 -12.73 -16.87 -10.42
CA ALA A 159 -12.77 -15.47 -10.01
C ALA A 159 -13.97 -15.17 -9.09
N GLY A 160 -15.16 -15.65 -9.41
CA GLY A 160 -16.38 -15.47 -8.60
C GLY A 160 -16.26 -16.10 -7.21
N VAL A 161 -15.69 -17.30 -7.12
CA VAL A 161 -15.44 -17.96 -5.84
C VAL A 161 -14.51 -17.10 -4.95
N TRP A 162 -13.43 -16.57 -5.53
CA TRP A 162 -12.47 -15.77 -4.77
C TRP A 162 -12.99 -14.36 -4.45
N TYR A 163 -13.81 -13.77 -5.32
CA TYR A 163 -14.51 -12.52 -5.03
C TYR A 163 -15.43 -12.65 -3.81
N LYS A 164 -16.20 -13.73 -3.75
CA LYS A 164 -17.07 -14.04 -2.60
C LYS A 164 -16.24 -14.24 -1.34
N ARG A 165 -15.14 -15.00 -1.40
CA ARG A 165 -14.22 -15.20 -0.26
C ARG A 165 -13.66 -13.87 0.27
N LEU A 166 -13.26 -12.95 -0.62
CA LEU A 166 -12.83 -11.60 -0.20
C LEU A 166 -13.94 -10.88 0.57
N GLY A 167 -15.18 -10.90 0.06
CA GLY A 167 -16.33 -10.27 0.72
C GLY A 167 -16.63 -10.85 2.12
N GLU A 168 -16.43 -12.14 2.30
CA GLU A 168 -16.65 -12.87 3.56
C GLU A 168 -15.45 -12.83 4.51
N SER A 169 -14.27 -12.42 4.05
CA SER A 169 -13.03 -12.36 4.84
C SER A 169 -12.99 -11.17 5.80
N ASP A 170 -12.10 -11.24 6.78
CA ASP A 170 -11.74 -10.11 7.64
C ASP A 170 -10.52 -9.33 7.10
N ALA A 171 -10.19 -9.51 5.80
CA ALA A 171 -9.05 -8.88 5.19
C ALA A 171 -9.11 -7.34 5.33
N PRO A 172 -8.05 -6.70 5.81
CA PRO A 172 -7.99 -5.25 5.89
C PRO A 172 -8.30 -4.60 4.54
N ARG A 173 -9.11 -3.54 4.55
CA ARG A 173 -9.50 -2.77 3.35
C ARG A 173 -10.25 -3.57 2.27
N LYS A 174 -10.89 -4.69 2.61
CA LYS A 174 -11.66 -5.53 1.66
C LYS A 174 -12.64 -4.72 0.81
N GLU A 175 -13.37 -3.78 1.42
CA GLU A 175 -14.34 -2.92 0.71
C GLU A 175 -13.68 -2.05 -0.35
N GLN A 176 -12.45 -1.60 -0.11
CA GLN A 176 -11.68 -0.85 -1.09
C GLN A 176 -11.29 -1.74 -2.28
N TYR A 177 -10.83 -2.96 -2.03
CA TYR A 177 -10.48 -3.90 -3.10
C TYR A 177 -11.69 -4.36 -3.90
N LEU A 178 -12.83 -4.63 -3.24
CA LEU A 178 -14.10 -4.93 -3.91
C LEU A 178 -14.54 -3.76 -4.83
N ARG A 179 -14.40 -2.52 -4.37
CA ARG A 179 -14.68 -1.33 -5.18
C ARG A 179 -13.76 -1.27 -6.40
N LEU A 180 -12.45 -1.46 -6.22
CA LEU A 180 -11.49 -1.46 -7.33
C LEU A 180 -11.80 -2.55 -8.38
N LEU A 181 -12.21 -3.75 -7.94
CA LEU A 181 -12.64 -4.81 -8.84
C LEU A 181 -13.90 -4.39 -9.61
N ASN A 182 -14.89 -3.82 -8.92
CA ASN A 182 -16.12 -3.33 -9.53
C ASN A 182 -15.89 -2.23 -10.57
N GLU A 183 -14.97 -1.30 -10.32
CA GLU A 183 -14.57 -0.24 -11.26
C GLU A 183 -13.91 -0.81 -12.52
N ARG A 184 -13.26 -1.98 -12.43
CA ARG A 184 -12.72 -2.75 -13.56
C ARG A 184 -13.78 -3.62 -14.27
N GLY A 185 -15.03 -3.56 -13.85
CA GLY A 185 -16.11 -4.39 -14.41
C GLY A 185 -16.17 -5.81 -13.87
N ILE A 186 -15.36 -6.15 -12.85
CA ILE A 186 -15.34 -7.47 -12.21
C ILE A 186 -16.36 -7.47 -11.07
N LYS A 187 -17.52 -8.08 -11.30
CA LYS A 187 -18.66 -8.13 -10.38
C LYS A 187 -19.26 -9.54 -10.39
N PHE A 188 -19.54 -10.07 -9.19
CA PHE A 188 -20.16 -11.36 -9.00
C PHE A 188 -21.26 -11.30 -7.95
#